data_1c8d9cc10770c9662372e84d116274d1
#
_entry.id   1c8d9cc10770c9662372e84d116274d1
#
_cell.length_a   1.000
_cell.length_b   1.000
_cell.length_c   1.000
_cell.angle_alpha   90.00
_cell.angle_beta   90.00
_cell.angle_gamma   90.00
#
_symmetry.space_group_name_H-M   'P 1'
#
loop_
_entity.id
_entity.type
_entity.pdbx_description
1 polymer ?
#
loop_
_entity_poly.entity_id
_entity_poly.type
_entity_poly.pdbx_seq_one_letter_code
_entity_poly.pdbx_strand_id
1 'polypeptide(L)'
;LAENQVEDLKARVALMNEAEPALVVSVHQNSYHEEGVTGAQVFYYTDSAESERAAGVLQGALKEIDPENTKTAKGNRTYYILKKTDVPVVIAECGFLSNYEEAERLADEEYQQELAEAITKGILQYINGN
;
A
#
# COMPACT_ATOMS: atom_id res chain seq x y z
N LEU A 1 -15.12 20.26 4.49
CA LEU A 1 -14.29 19.14 4.91
C LEU A 1 -14.12 18.12 3.79
N ALA A 2 -15.23 17.60 3.23
CA ALA A 2 -15.15 16.68 2.10
C ALA A 2 -14.51 17.34 0.87
N GLU A 3 -14.83 18.62 0.62
CA GLU A 3 -14.23 19.39 -0.46
C GLU A 3 -12.73 19.52 -0.28
N ASN A 4 -12.26 19.79 0.93
CA ASN A 4 -10.84 19.91 1.23
C ASN A 4 -10.10 18.59 1.00
N GLN A 5 -10.73 17.46 1.33
CA GLN A 5 -10.15 16.15 1.08
C GLN A 5 -10.07 15.84 -0.41
N VAL A 6 -11.10 16.18 -1.17
CA VAL A 6 -11.11 15.99 -2.62
C VAL A 6 -10.05 16.86 -3.29
N GLU A 7 -9.95 18.13 -2.90
CA GLU A 7 -8.93 19.04 -3.43
C GLU A 7 -7.52 18.55 -3.09
N ASP A 8 -7.32 18.03 -1.88
CA ASP A 8 -6.04 17.47 -1.46
C ASP A 8 -5.65 16.26 -2.30
N LEU A 9 -6.59 15.35 -2.56
CA LEU A 9 -6.35 14.18 -3.41
C LEU A 9 -5.99 14.60 -4.83
N LYS A 10 -6.72 15.56 -5.40
CA LYS A 10 -6.42 16.08 -6.73
C LYS A 10 -5.04 16.70 -6.80
N ALA A 11 -4.66 17.47 -5.79
CA ALA A 11 -3.34 18.10 -5.72
C ALA A 11 -2.23 17.06 -5.64
N ARG A 12 -2.43 16.01 -4.84
CA ARG A 12 -1.46 14.91 -4.73
C ARG A 12 -1.28 14.18 -6.04
N VAL A 13 -2.38 13.84 -6.71
CA VAL A 13 -2.33 13.14 -8.00
C VAL A 13 -1.64 14.02 -9.06
N ALA A 14 -1.96 15.31 -9.10
CA ALA A 14 -1.31 16.23 -10.04
C ALA A 14 0.21 16.28 -9.80
N LEU A 15 0.63 16.34 -8.53
CA LEU A 15 2.04 16.35 -8.18
C LEU A 15 2.74 15.05 -8.60
N MET A 16 2.11 13.91 -8.35
CA MET A 16 2.65 12.60 -8.73
C MET A 16 2.82 12.49 -10.24
N ASN A 17 1.82 12.90 -11.01
CA ASN A 17 1.87 12.83 -12.46
C ASN A 17 2.92 13.80 -13.04
N GLU A 18 3.04 14.97 -12.45
CA GLU A 18 4.04 15.97 -12.87
C GLU A 18 5.47 15.50 -12.58
N ALA A 19 5.69 14.91 -11.40
CA ALA A 19 7.02 14.45 -10.98
C ALA A 19 7.50 13.21 -11.76
N GLU A 20 6.59 12.44 -12.34
CA GLU A 20 6.89 11.20 -13.09
C GLU A 20 7.80 10.23 -12.33
N PRO A 21 7.50 9.88 -11.08
CA PRO A 21 8.33 8.94 -10.32
C PRO A 21 8.26 7.53 -10.91
N ALA A 22 9.27 6.71 -10.61
CA ALA A 22 9.28 5.31 -11.02
C ALA A 22 8.18 4.51 -10.32
N LEU A 23 7.82 4.89 -9.09
CA LEU A 23 6.78 4.22 -8.31
C LEU A 23 6.30 5.17 -7.22
N VAL A 24 5.01 5.16 -6.96
CA VAL A 24 4.40 5.82 -5.81
C VAL A 24 3.87 4.75 -4.86
N VAL A 25 4.22 4.84 -3.60
CA VAL A 25 3.68 3.95 -2.56
C VAL A 25 2.94 4.81 -1.55
N SER A 26 1.65 4.54 -1.39
CA SER A 26 0.83 5.18 -0.37
C SER A 26 0.64 4.20 0.78
N VAL A 27 1.09 4.58 1.97
CA VAL A 27 1.09 3.69 3.13
C VAL A 27 -0.09 4.01 4.04
N HIS A 28 -0.87 3.00 4.37
CA HIS A 28 -2.11 3.15 5.15
C HIS A 28 -2.20 2.16 6.29
N GLN A 29 -2.97 2.53 7.30
CA GLN A 29 -3.46 1.65 8.36
C GLN A 29 -4.97 1.83 8.40
N ASN A 30 -5.71 0.79 8.04
CA ASN A 30 -7.17 0.87 7.95
C ASN A 30 -7.87 0.31 9.17
N SER A 31 -9.17 0.60 9.26
CA SER A 31 -10.09 -0.08 10.15
C SER A 31 -11.14 -0.78 9.31
N TYR A 32 -11.63 -1.91 9.79
CA TYR A 32 -12.68 -2.67 9.14
C TYR A 32 -13.71 -3.07 10.19
N HIS A 33 -14.98 -3.19 9.82
CA HIS A 33 -16.03 -3.49 10.78
C HIS A 33 -15.95 -4.89 11.37
N GLU A 34 -15.17 -5.79 10.79
CA GLU A 34 -14.94 -7.14 11.32
C GLU A 34 -13.58 -7.19 12.03
N GLU A 35 -13.60 -7.49 13.32
CA GLU A 35 -12.38 -7.54 14.14
C GLU A 35 -11.42 -8.65 13.73
N GLY A 36 -11.92 -9.67 13.02
CA GLY A 36 -11.11 -10.79 12.56
C GLY A 36 -10.28 -10.51 11.31
N VAL A 37 -10.48 -9.35 10.67
CA VAL A 37 -9.73 -9.04 9.44
C VAL A 37 -8.31 -8.63 9.80
N THR A 38 -7.32 -9.35 9.28
CA THR A 38 -5.90 -9.16 9.58
C THR A 38 -5.06 -9.32 8.32
N GLY A 39 -3.80 -8.89 8.41
CA GLY A 39 -2.80 -9.11 7.37
C GLY A 39 -2.64 -7.93 6.43
N ALA A 40 -1.39 -7.57 6.17
CA ALA A 40 -1.06 -6.51 5.22
C ALA A 40 -1.47 -6.91 3.80
N GLN A 41 -1.90 -5.94 3.01
CA GLN A 41 -2.30 -6.18 1.62
C GLN A 41 -1.97 -4.97 0.76
N VAL A 42 -1.48 -5.22 -0.45
CA VAL A 42 -1.14 -4.18 -1.40
C VAL A 42 -2.17 -4.14 -2.51
N PHE A 43 -2.68 -2.94 -2.79
CA PHE A 43 -3.69 -2.71 -3.83
C PHE A 43 -3.07 -1.97 -5.01
N TYR A 44 -3.53 -2.31 -6.21
CA TYR A 44 -3.10 -1.68 -7.45
C TYR A 44 -4.31 -1.43 -8.35
N TYR A 45 -4.17 -0.52 -9.33
CA TYR A 45 -5.24 -0.32 -10.31
C TYR A 45 -5.32 -1.55 -11.22
N THR A 46 -6.50 -2.14 -11.32
CA THR A 46 -6.71 -3.41 -12.00
C THR A 46 -6.19 -3.42 -13.45
N ASP A 47 -6.25 -2.28 -14.14
CA ASP A 47 -5.85 -2.19 -15.54
C ASP A 47 -4.37 -1.83 -15.74
N SER A 48 -3.60 -1.69 -14.65
CA SER A 48 -2.18 -1.33 -14.75
C SER A 48 -1.28 -2.55 -14.51
N ALA A 49 -0.67 -3.06 -15.57
CA ALA A 49 0.24 -4.20 -15.48
C ALA A 49 1.50 -3.86 -14.64
N GLU A 50 2.02 -2.64 -14.78
CA GLU A 50 3.19 -2.22 -14.00
C GLU A 50 2.88 -2.06 -12.53
N SER A 51 1.71 -1.49 -12.19
CA SER A 51 1.29 -1.40 -10.78
C SER A 51 1.05 -2.79 -10.19
N GLU A 52 0.51 -3.70 -10.97
CA GLU A 52 0.33 -5.09 -10.54
C GLU A 52 1.66 -5.74 -10.21
N ARG A 53 2.68 -5.56 -11.06
CA ARG A 53 4.01 -6.09 -10.83
C ARG A 53 4.61 -5.51 -9.54
N ALA A 54 4.53 -4.20 -9.36
CA ALA A 54 5.02 -3.54 -8.17
C ALA A 54 4.29 -4.04 -6.91
N ALA A 55 2.98 -4.18 -6.99
CA ALA A 55 2.16 -4.67 -5.88
C ALA A 55 2.55 -6.09 -5.48
N GLY A 56 2.80 -6.96 -6.45
CA GLY A 56 3.23 -8.33 -6.18
C GLY A 56 4.56 -8.40 -5.46
N VAL A 57 5.53 -7.58 -5.88
CA VAL A 57 6.85 -7.51 -5.23
C VAL A 57 6.70 -7.02 -3.79
N LEU A 58 5.94 -5.94 -3.58
CA LEU A 58 5.73 -5.40 -2.23
C LEU A 58 4.95 -6.36 -1.33
N GLN A 59 3.93 -7.03 -1.87
CA GLN A 59 3.17 -8.02 -1.11
C GLN A 59 4.08 -9.16 -0.64
N GLY A 60 4.99 -9.61 -1.50
CA GLY A 60 5.96 -10.63 -1.13
C GLY A 60 6.87 -10.19 0.01
N ALA A 61 7.36 -8.96 -0.06
CA ALA A 61 8.21 -8.39 1.00
C ALA A 61 7.46 -8.30 2.34
N LEU A 62 6.20 -7.86 2.31
CA LEU A 62 5.39 -7.76 3.52
C LEU A 62 5.09 -9.15 4.12
N LYS A 63 4.92 -10.16 3.30
CA LYS A 63 4.71 -11.53 3.78
C LYS A 63 5.94 -12.13 4.46
N GLU A 64 7.13 -11.70 4.09
CA GLU A 64 8.36 -12.17 4.74
C GLU A 64 8.39 -11.83 6.23
N ILE A 65 7.81 -10.70 6.63
CA ILE A 65 7.75 -10.31 8.04
C ILE A 65 6.51 -10.81 8.75
N ASP A 66 5.57 -11.42 8.03
CA ASP A 66 4.35 -11.99 8.58
C ASP A 66 3.98 -13.26 7.81
N PRO A 67 4.69 -14.38 8.04
CA PRO A 67 4.50 -15.60 7.25
C PRO A 67 3.11 -16.21 7.34
N GLU A 68 2.33 -15.87 8.35
CA GLU A 68 0.95 -16.36 8.49
C GLU A 68 -0.04 -15.61 7.60
N ASN A 69 0.39 -14.48 7.04
CA ASN A 69 -0.45 -13.69 6.15
C ASN A 69 -0.62 -14.40 4.81
N THR A 70 -1.86 -14.74 4.47
CA THR A 70 -2.18 -15.44 3.22
C THR A 70 -2.68 -14.50 2.12
N LYS A 71 -2.77 -13.20 2.39
CA LYS A 71 -3.26 -12.23 1.41
C LYS A 71 -2.31 -12.07 0.24
N THR A 72 -2.89 -11.78 -0.92
CA THR A 72 -2.14 -11.50 -2.14
C THR A 72 -2.45 -10.08 -2.60
N ALA A 73 -1.62 -9.52 -3.46
CA ALA A 73 -1.89 -8.22 -4.06
C ALA A 73 -3.26 -8.25 -4.75
N LYS A 74 -4.01 -7.16 -4.65
CA LYS A 74 -5.40 -7.12 -5.11
C LYS A 74 -5.65 -5.91 -6.01
N GLY A 75 -6.30 -6.17 -7.14
CA GLY A 75 -6.75 -5.12 -8.04
C GLY A 75 -7.90 -4.31 -7.46
N ASN A 76 -7.93 -3.03 -7.76
CA ASN A 76 -8.96 -2.11 -7.30
C ASN A 76 -9.23 -1.08 -8.40
N ARG A 77 -10.50 -0.75 -8.64
CA ARG A 77 -10.91 0.21 -9.67
C ARG A 77 -11.50 1.50 -9.10
N THR A 78 -11.66 1.59 -7.77
CA THR A 78 -12.41 2.66 -7.13
C THR A 78 -11.58 3.72 -6.43
N TYR A 79 -10.41 3.37 -5.91
CA TYR A 79 -9.57 4.35 -5.22
C TYR A 79 -9.07 5.41 -6.19
N TYR A 80 -9.34 6.66 -5.86
CA TYR A 80 -9.00 7.81 -6.71
C TYR A 80 -7.50 7.85 -7.05
N ILE A 81 -6.64 7.66 -6.05
CA ILE A 81 -5.20 7.73 -6.22
C ILE A 81 -4.70 6.65 -7.20
N LEU A 82 -5.29 5.46 -7.17
CA LEU A 82 -4.93 4.38 -8.08
C LEU A 82 -5.43 4.66 -9.50
N LYS A 83 -6.66 5.17 -9.59
CA LYS A 83 -7.36 5.35 -10.87
C LYS A 83 -6.81 6.52 -11.68
N LYS A 84 -6.44 7.62 -11.02
CA LYS A 84 -6.10 8.88 -11.68
C LYS A 84 -4.60 9.17 -11.77
N THR A 85 -3.76 8.35 -11.15
CA THR A 85 -2.32 8.52 -11.22
C THR A 85 -1.78 7.78 -12.45
N ASP A 86 -1.05 8.48 -13.32
CA ASP A 86 -0.57 7.94 -14.59
C ASP A 86 0.72 7.13 -14.46
N VAL A 87 1.41 7.27 -13.33
CA VAL A 87 2.64 6.50 -13.04
C VAL A 87 2.28 5.26 -12.23
N PRO A 88 3.18 4.25 -12.15
CA PRO A 88 2.92 3.10 -11.29
C PRO A 88 2.67 3.53 -9.85
N VAL A 89 1.57 3.07 -9.27
CA VAL A 89 1.15 3.44 -7.92
C VAL A 89 0.51 2.25 -7.23
N VAL A 90 0.82 2.09 -5.94
CA VAL A 90 0.22 1.05 -5.11
C VAL A 90 -0.17 1.65 -3.76
N ILE A 91 -1.15 1.03 -3.12
CA ILE A 91 -1.52 1.33 -1.74
C ILE A 91 -1.07 0.14 -0.89
N ALA A 92 -0.15 0.38 0.03
CA ALA A 92 0.31 -0.63 0.97
C ALA A 92 -0.50 -0.49 2.27
N GLU A 93 -1.46 -1.39 2.45
CA GLU A 93 -2.27 -1.46 3.66
C GLU A 93 -1.55 -2.33 4.67
N CYS A 94 -1.01 -1.71 5.72
CA CYS A 94 -0.09 -2.39 6.64
C CYS A 94 -0.78 -3.23 7.70
N GLY A 95 -2.08 -3.05 7.90
CA GLY A 95 -2.84 -3.81 8.87
C GLY A 95 -4.12 -3.10 9.26
N PHE A 96 -4.91 -3.75 10.11
CA PHE A 96 -6.25 -3.28 10.46
C PHE A 96 -6.30 -2.92 11.94
N LEU A 97 -6.46 -1.62 12.22
CA LEU A 97 -6.55 -1.10 13.59
C LEU A 97 -7.76 -1.65 14.36
N SER A 98 -8.76 -2.15 13.64
CA SER A 98 -9.93 -2.81 14.22
C SER A 98 -9.63 -4.17 14.84
N ASN A 99 -8.51 -4.78 14.51
CA ASN A 99 -8.05 -6.02 15.14
C ASN A 99 -7.09 -5.66 16.26
N TYR A 100 -7.37 -6.15 17.47
CA TYR A 100 -6.61 -5.77 18.66
C TYR A 100 -5.13 -6.14 18.56
N GLU A 101 -4.83 -7.35 18.11
CA GLU A 101 -3.44 -7.81 17.97
C GLU A 101 -2.67 -7.02 16.92
N GLU A 102 -3.33 -6.69 15.80
CA GLU A 102 -2.70 -5.86 14.77
C GLU A 102 -2.49 -4.43 15.25
N ALA A 103 -3.47 -3.89 15.97
CA ALA A 103 -3.33 -2.54 16.53
C ALA A 103 -2.14 -2.47 17.47
N GLU A 104 -1.96 -3.46 18.35
CA GLU A 104 -0.79 -3.53 19.23
C GLU A 104 0.51 -3.62 18.45
N ARG A 105 0.53 -4.47 17.43
CA ARG A 105 1.72 -4.67 16.59
C ARG A 105 2.08 -3.40 15.83
N LEU A 106 1.08 -2.72 15.27
CA LEU A 106 1.31 -1.47 14.53
C LEU A 106 1.76 -0.32 15.44
N ALA A 107 1.48 -0.40 16.74
CA ALA A 107 1.95 0.57 17.72
C ALA A 107 3.37 0.26 18.23
N ASP A 108 3.90 -0.93 17.97
CA ASP A 108 5.23 -1.34 18.39
C ASP A 108 6.30 -0.77 17.44
N GLU A 109 7.26 -0.06 17.99
CA GLU A 109 8.33 0.57 17.22
C GLU A 109 9.19 -0.44 16.44
N GLU A 110 9.46 -1.61 17.02
CA GLU A 110 10.22 -2.65 16.32
C GLU A 110 9.47 -3.15 15.08
N TYR A 111 8.17 -3.34 15.20
CA TYR A 111 7.36 -3.78 14.06
C TYR A 111 7.24 -2.68 13.01
N GLN A 112 7.12 -1.43 13.43
CA GLN A 112 7.12 -0.29 12.50
C GLN A 112 8.42 -0.25 11.69
N GLN A 113 9.55 -0.53 12.34
CA GLN A 113 10.85 -0.59 11.67
C GLN A 113 10.90 -1.76 10.67
N GLU A 114 10.40 -2.92 11.06
CA GLU A 114 10.32 -4.07 10.16
C GLU A 114 9.45 -3.78 8.93
N LEU A 115 8.32 -3.10 9.13
CA LEU A 115 7.45 -2.68 8.02
C LEU A 115 8.17 -1.73 7.07
N ALA A 116 8.86 -0.73 7.63
CA ALA A 116 9.58 0.24 6.84
C ALA A 116 10.68 -0.43 6.01
N GLU A 117 11.41 -1.36 6.61
CA GLU A 117 12.45 -2.12 5.93
C GLU A 117 11.88 -3.03 4.84
N ALA A 118 10.75 -3.69 5.11
CA ALA A 118 10.09 -4.55 4.13
C ALA A 118 9.60 -3.75 2.92
N ILE A 119 8.97 -2.60 3.16
CA ILE A 119 8.50 -1.72 2.09
C ILE A 119 9.69 -1.21 1.26
N THR A 120 10.76 -0.78 1.92
CA THR A 120 11.97 -0.31 1.26
C THR A 120 12.58 -1.41 0.39
N LYS A 121 12.69 -2.62 0.92
CA LYS A 121 13.18 -3.77 0.18
C LYS A 121 12.33 -4.05 -1.06
N GLY A 122 11.02 -4.02 -0.92
CA GLY A 122 10.10 -4.23 -2.03
C GLY A 122 10.26 -3.16 -3.11
N ILE A 123 10.38 -1.89 -2.71
CA ILE A 123 10.60 -0.79 -3.63
C ILE A 123 11.91 -0.99 -4.41
N LEU A 124 12.99 -1.33 -3.72
CA LEU A 124 14.28 -1.55 -4.36
C LEU A 124 14.25 -2.74 -5.31
N GLN A 125 13.60 -3.82 -4.93
CA GLN A 125 13.41 -4.98 -5.81
C GLN A 125 12.67 -4.58 -7.08
N TYR A 126 11.60 -3.81 -6.95
CA TYR A 126 10.82 -3.36 -8.09
C TYR A 126 11.67 -2.48 -9.02
N ILE A 127 12.36 -1.50 -8.48
CA ILE A 127 13.17 -0.55 -9.25
C ILE A 127 14.31 -1.28 -9.98
N ASN A 128 14.92 -2.26 -9.32
CA ASN A 128 16.04 -3.01 -9.89
C ASN A 128 15.60 -4.13 -10.84
N GLY A 129 14.30 -4.32 -11.03
CA GLY A 129 13.77 -5.32 -11.95
C GLY A 129 13.78 -6.74 -11.41
N ASN A 130 13.91 -6.92 -10.10
CA ASN A 130 13.98 -8.25 -9.47
C ASN A 130 12.65 -8.81 -9.01
#